data_3ebac930dd6947b6acda279eb3c7e94f
#
_entry.id   3ebac930dd6947b6acda279eb3c7e94f
#
_cell.length_a   1.000
_cell.length_b   1.000
_cell.length_c   1.000
_cell.angle_alpha   90.00
_cell.angle_beta   90.00
_cell.angle_gamma   90.00
#
_symmetry.space_group_name_H-M   'P 1'
#
loop_
_entity.id
_entity.type
_entity.pdbx_description
1 polymer ?
#
loop_
_entity_poly.entity_id
_entity_poly.type
_entity_poly.pdbx_seq_one_letter_code
_entity_poly.pdbx_strand_id
1 'polypeptide(L)'
;MQASIRTLLLLTVVVLPGFVTGLQAQTPPVRTALDDYIARPDASYRWEVVSERAENGLNLVTVDLTSQTWRTADEVNRTEWQHWLTIAIPDDLESDIGFLMIGSGSNRRNRVPDGPTEMIQSLARETGTVVAELSMVPNQPLIFHGDGERRSEDDLIGYTWDRFLKTGDPTWPAQLPMAKSAVRAMDTITSLMASKVGGERTVDRFVVAGASKRGWTTWLAGLDDRVVAIVPIVIDVLNTKPSMLHHFAAYGFWSPAVGNYVQHRIMQRMKDPKGDDLFDLVDPYRYRHRLAKPKYIVNASGDQFFVLDSSRFYYGDLEGEKHLRYVPNAGHSLRNTDAIPGILGYYQGVLAGRDRPEMNWTLSPDGTITVTTDQEPTRVLLWQATNPDARDFRLDSIGPAFKSTPLQPMKQGRYVGRLDEPEKGWTAGFIELTYAGEGENPLKFTTEVNVVPRDLPFPDKAGDGETWVTVACEVPDERAADQLAAMAWPLADSRPGISEFSMHRNGPGFVFHWKPDLGELDDAVGLMRILEQQGCKNVQVQLESGNAITRMPKGMKRIRRDQAESG
;
A
#
# COMPACT_ATOMS: atom_id res chain seq x y z
N MET A 1 -43.43 37.54 -84.11
CA MET A 1 -42.48 36.43 -83.94
C MET A 1 -41.98 36.51 -82.52
N GLN A 2 -42.59 35.72 -81.61
CA GLN A 2 -42.27 35.64 -80.21
C GLN A 2 -41.39 34.39 -79.96
N ALA A 3 -40.22 34.53 -79.43
CA ALA A 3 -39.37 33.42 -79.03
C ALA A 3 -39.42 33.29 -77.50
N SER A 4 -39.98 32.18 -77.06
CA SER A 4 -40.02 31.80 -75.59
C SER A 4 -38.72 31.19 -75.17
N ILE A 5 -38.08 31.81 -74.14
CA ILE A 5 -36.92 31.27 -73.47
C ILE A 5 -37.44 30.42 -72.30
N ARG A 6 -37.17 29.10 -72.31
CA ARG A 6 -37.41 28.19 -71.19
C ARG A 6 -36.17 28.17 -70.32
N THR A 7 -36.30 28.67 -69.10
CA THR A 7 -35.27 28.61 -68.06
C THR A 7 -35.32 27.23 -67.43
N LEU A 8 -34.20 26.47 -67.49
CA LEU A 8 -34.02 25.19 -66.88
C LEU A 8 -33.41 25.41 -65.48
N LEU A 9 -34.18 25.14 -64.43
CA LEU A 9 -33.67 25.14 -63.08
C LEU A 9 -32.95 23.81 -62.80
N LEU A 10 -31.65 23.83 -62.68
CA LEU A 10 -30.87 22.71 -62.13
C LEU A 10 -30.95 22.73 -60.60
N LEU A 11 -31.62 21.74 -60.01
CA LEU A 11 -31.55 21.47 -58.56
C LEU A 11 -30.26 20.71 -58.27
N THR A 12 -29.31 21.37 -57.62
CA THR A 12 -28.10 20.74 -57.10
C THR A 12 -28.44 20.14 -55.75
N VAL A 13 -28.55 18.80 -55.66
CA VAL A 13 -28.68 18.08 -54.41
C VAL A 13 -27.26 17.97 -53.77
N VAL A 14 -27.02 18.76 -52.74
CA VAL A 14 -25.81 18.62 -51.90
C VAL A 14 -26.02 17.45 -50.93
N VAL A 15 -25.42 16.30 -51.24
CA VAL A 15 -25.34 15.17 -50.30
C VAL A 15 -24.21 15.49 -49.29
N LEU A 16 -24.59 15.90 -48.07
CA LEU A 16 -23.68 15.98 -46.96
C LEU A 16 -23.32 14.54 -46.52
N PRO A 17 -22.04 14.17 -46.41
CA PRO A 17 -21.68 12.89 -45.83
C PRO A 17 -22.05 12.91 -44.34
N GLY A 18 -23.04 12.11 -43.96
CA GLY A 18 -23.37 11.87 -42.57
C GLY A 18 -22.17 11.20 -41.88
N PHE A 19 -21.54 11.88 -40.92
CA PHE A 19 -20.64 11.25 -39.97
C PHE A 19 -21.46 10.27 -39.13
N VAL A 20 -21.45 9.00 -39.51
CA VAL A 20 -21.85 7.91 -38.62
C VAL A 20 -20.71 7.78 -37.62
N THR A 21 -20.82 8.43 -36.46
CA THR A 21 -20.00 8.08 -35.29
C THR A 21 -20.40 6.67 -34.90
N GLY A 22 -19.64 5.70 -35.38
CA GLY A 22 -19.77 4.32 -34.93
C GLY A 22 -19.48 4.31 -33.41
N LEU A 23 -20.53 4.06 -32.61
CA LEU A 23 -20.34 3.56 -31.27
C LEU A 23 -19.54 2.24 -31.43
N GLN A 24 -18.24 2.30 -31.23
CA GLN A 24 -17.47 1.09 -31.00
C GLN A 24 -18.04 0.51 -29.70
N ALA A 25 -18.75 -0.60 -29.81
CA ALA A 25 -19.11 -1.41 -28.65
C ALA A 25 -17.80 -1.78 -27.96
N GLN A 26 -17.54 -1.19 -26.79
CA GLN A 26 -16.39 -1.58 -25.97
C GLN A 26 -16.57 -3.06 -25.68
N THR A 27 -15.60 -3.86 -26.08
CA THR A 27 -15.55 -5.27 -25.70
C THR A 27 -15.63 -5.31 -24.17
N PRO A 28 -16.57 -6.07 -23.57
CA PRO A 28 -16.65 -6.11 -22.11
C PRO A 28 -15.29 -6.53 -21.55
N PRO A 29 -14.84 -5.91 -20.47
CA PRO A 29 -13.55 -6.20 -19.89
C PRO A 29 -13.44 -7.70 -19.57
N VAL A 30 -12.30 -8.28 -19.92
CA VAL A 30 -12.04 -9.70 -19.67
C VAL A 30 -12.15 -9.96 -18.18
N ARG A 31 -13.05 -10.88 -17.83
CA ARG A 31 -13.28 -11.29 -16.44
C ARG A 31 -12.04 -12.02 -15.89
N THR A 32 -11.61 -11.66 -14.68
CA THR A 32 -10.41 -12.17 -14.02
C THR A 32 -10.75 -13.12 -12.89
N ALA A 33 -9.75 -13.84 -12.35
CA ALA A 33 -9.95 -14.71 -11.19
C ALA A 33 -10.39 -13.92 -9.94
N LEU A 34 -10.02 -12.64 -9.82
CA LEU A 34 -10.51 -11.75 -8.77
C LEU A 34 -12.03 -11.51 -8.91
N ASP A 35 -12.49 -11.22 -10.13
CA ASP A 35 -13.93 -11.03 -10.40
C ASP A 35 -14.73 -12.29 -10.07
N ASP A 36 -14.21 -13.46 -10.49
CA ASP A 36 -14.85 -14.75 -10.21
C ASP A 36 -14.89 -15.05 -8.70
N TYR A 37 -13.81 -14.70 -7.99
CA TYR A 37 -13.74 -14.88 -6.55
C TYR A 37 -14.76 -14.00 -5.80
N ILE A 38 -14.83 -12.70 -6.13
CA ILE A 38 -15.75 -11.76 -5.49
C ILE A 38 -17.20 -12.12 -5.79
N ALA A 39 -17.52 -12.45 -7.05
CA ALA A 39 -18.88 -12.76 -7.49
C ALA A 39 -19.37 -14.12 -7.00
N ARG A 40 -18.47 -15.04 -6.57
CA ARG A 40 -18.87 -16.36 -6.08
C ARG A 40 -19.79 -16.22 -4.86
N PRO A 41 -21.01 -16.79 -4.91
CA PRO A 41 -21.89 -16.85 -3.76
C PRO A 41 -21.21 -17.56 -2.58
N ASP A 42 -21.46 -17.10 -1.38
CA ASP A 42 -20.91 -17.67 -0.16
C ASP A 42 -22.01 -17.82 0.89
N ALA A 43 -22.34 -19.06 1.24
CA ALA A 43 -23.41 -19.36 2.18
C ALA A 43 -23.11 -18.93 3.62
N SER A 44 -21.84 -18.61 3.93
CA SER A 44 -21.45 -18.12 5.25
C SER A 44 -21.68 -16.63 5.42
N TYR A 45 -21.91 -15.89 4.31
CA TYR A 45 -22.19 -14.45 4.40
C TYR A 45 -23.44 -14.20 5.22
N ARG A 46 -23.26 -13.49 6.34
CA ARG A 46 -24.31 -13.08 7.26
C ARG A 46 -23.88 -11.87 8.06
N TRP A 47 -24.85 -11.16 8.57
CA TRP A 47 -24.58 -10.04 9.49
C TRP A 47 -25.70 -9.87 10.52
N GLU A 48 -25.34 -9.32 11.68
CA GLU A 48 -26.25 -9.05 12.78
C GLU A 48 -25.87 -7.74 13.47
N VAL A 49 -26.86 -6.91 13.78
CA VAL A 49 -26.66 -5.72 14.62
C VAL A 49 -26.52 -6.16 16.07
N VAL A 50 -25.34 -5.93 16.65
CA VAL A 50 -25.02 -6.34 18.03
C VAL A 50 -25.01 -5.19 19.02
N SER A 51 -24.98 -3.95 18.53
CA SER A 51 -25.12 -2.73 19.34
C SER A 51 -25.69 -1.60 18.50
N GLU A 52 -26.60 -0.83 19.12
CA GLU A 52 -27.20 0.38 18.55
C GLU A 52 -27.38 1.39 19.65
N ARG A 53 -26.97 2.65 19.41
CA ARG A 53 -27.24 3.74 20.34
C ARG A 53 -27.28 5.09 19.63
N ALA A 54 -28.19 5.94 20.04
CA ALA A 54 -28.26 7.34 19.60
C ALA A 54 -27.36 8.21 20.48
N GLU A 55 -26.49 8.99 19.85
CA GLU A 55 -25.56 9.88 20.56
C GLU A 55 -25.17 11.08 19.68
N ASN A 56 -25.35 12.30 20.18
CA ASN A 56 -24.89 13.54 19.55
C ASN A 56 -25.30 13.70 18.07
N GLY A 57 -26.58 13.42 17.73
CA GLY A 57 -27.09 13.56 16.36
C GLY A 57 -26.68 12.42 15.42
N LEU A 58 -26.21 11.32 15.97
CA LEU A 58 -25.85 10.12 15.23
C LEU A 58 -26.54 8.88 15.79
N ASN A 59 -26.96 7.95 14.95
CA ASN A 59 -27.20 6.57 15.33
C ASN A 59 -25.90 5.76 15.12
N LEU A 60 -25.29 5.27 16.20
CA LEU A 60 -24.05 4.51 16.22
C LEU A 60 -24.36 3.02 16.25
N VAL A 61 -24.01 2.32 15.18
CA VAL A 61 -24.35 0.90 14.99
C VAL A 61 -23.08 0.06 14.94
N THR A 62 -23.07 -1.09 15.62
CA THR A 62 -22.03 -2.10 15.51
C THR A 62 -22.63 -3.38 14.94
N VAL A 63 -22.06 -3.88 13.88
CA VAL A 63 -22.49 -5.09 13.17
C VAL A 63 -21.43 -6.17 13.30
N ASP A 64 -21.87 -7.37 13.67
CA ASP A 64 -21.11 -8.60 13.51
C ASP A 64 -21.27 -9.10 12.07
N LEU A 65 -20.21 -9.00 11.27
CA LEU A 65 -20.23 -9.37 9.87
C LEU A 65 -19.33 -10.59 9.63
N THR A 66 -19.89 -11.68 9.11
CA THR A 66 -19.14 -12.75 8.47
C THR A 66 -19.16 -12.51 6.96
N SER A 67 -18.03 -12.20 6.38
CA SER A 67 -17.96 -11.81 4.95
C SER A 67 -17.92 -13.01 4.01
N GLN A 68 -17.26 -14.10 4.42
CA GLN A 68 -17.03 -15.28 3.58
C GLN A 68 -16.36 -16.42 4.35
N THR A 69 -16.33 -17.60 3.69
CA THR A 69 -15.41 -18.69 4.01
C THR A 69 -14.23 -18.67 3.04
N TRP A 70 -13.02 -18.68 3.58
CA TRP A 70 -11.78 -18.71 2.80
C TRP A 70 -10.91 -19.89 3.20
N ARG A 71 -10.47 -20.69 2.21
CA ARG A 71 -9.71 -21.94 2.37
C ARG A 71 -10.49 -23.02 3.12
N THR A 72 -9.80 -24.12 3.42
CA THR A 72 -10.37 -25.27 4.15
C THR A 72 -9.77 -25.39 5.54
N ALA A 73 -10.40 -26.16 6.43
CA ALA A 73 -9.93 -26.37 7.80
C ALA A 73 -8.56 -27.09 7.87
N ASP A 74 -8.19 -27.83 6.83
CA ASP A 74 -6.87 -28.48 6.73
C ASP A 74 -5.77 -27.49 6.32
N GLU A 75 -6.15 -26.37 5.70
CA GLU A 75 -5.21 -25.36 5.19
C GLU A 75 -5.04 -24.19 6.14
N VAL A 76 -6.07 -23.82 6.89
CA VAL A 76 -6.04 -22.67 7.80
C VAL A 76 -6.86 -22.93 9.06
N ASN A 77 -6.39 -22.47 10.19
CA ASN A 77 -7.03 -22.65 11.49
C ASN A 77 -8.35 -21.87 11.67
N ARG A 78 -8.64 -20.89 10.79
CA ARG A 78 -9.86 -20.09 10.80
C ARG A 78 -10.29 -19.81 9.36
N THR A 79 -11.34 -20.47 8.94
CA THR A 79 -11.87 -20.37 7.57
C THR A 79 -12.89 -19.25 7.41
N GLU A 80 -13.76 -19.00 8.38
CA GLU A 80 -14.71 -17.89 8.34
C GLU A 80 -14.00 -16.56 8.64
N TRP A 81 -14.17 -15.60 7.75
CA TRP A 81 -13.70 -14.23 7.93
C TRP A 81 -14.79 -13.39 8.58
N GLN A 82 -14.56 -13.05 9.84
CA GLN A 82 -15.47 -12.26 10.66
C GLN A 82 -14.88 -10.91 10.95
N HIS A 83 -15.71 -9.87 10.89
CA HIS A 83 -15.32 -8.49 11.03
C HIS A 83 -16.25 -7.77 12.03
N TRP A 84 -15.74 -6.69 12.63
CA TRP A 84 -16.60 -5.66 13.16
C TRP A 84 -16.79 -4.59 12.08
N LEU A 85 -18.06 -4.30 11.75
CA LEU A 85 -18.43 -3.18 10.92
C LEU A 85 -19.12 -2.16 11.82
N THR A 86 -18.44 -1.05 12.11
CA THR A 86 -19.00 0.04 12.92
C THR A 86 -19.46 1.17 12.02
N ILE A 87 -20.65 1.70 12.24
CA ILE A 87 -21.33 2.63 11.34
C ILE A 87 -21.85 3.83 12.14
N ALA A 88 -21.54 5.03 11.70
CA ALA A 88 -22.13 6.27 12.18
C ALA A 88 -23.13 6.77 11.13
N ILE A 89 -24.40 6.88 11.53
CA ILE A 89 -25.52 7.29 10.68
C ILE A 89 -26.04 8.62 11.18
N PRO A 90 -25.92 9.74 10.45
CA PRO A 90 -26.50 11.02 10.83
C PRO A 90 -28.02 10.98 10.87
N ASP A 91 -28.61 11.67 11.87
CA ASP A 91 -30.06 11.84 11.94
C ASP A 91 -30.57 12.55 10.69
N ASP A 92 -29.87 13.59 10.24
CA ASP A 92 -30.10 14.31 9.00
C ASP A 92 -29.13 13.80 7.92
N LEU A 93 -29.50 12.74 7.19
CA LEU A 93 -28.72 12.19 6.11
C LEU A 93 -28.89 13.02 4.84
N GLU A 94 -27.77 13.55 4.31
CA GLU A 94 -27.75 14.47 3.16
C GLU A 94 -27.41 13.81 1.83
N SER A 95 -26.88 12.56 1.83
CA SER A 95 -26.39 11.90 0.61
C SER A 95 -26.62 10.39 0.63
N ASP A 96 -26.81 9.81 -0.55
CA ASP A 96 -26.79 8.36 -0.80
C ASP A 96 -25.36 7.80 -0.94
N ILE A 97 -24.33 8.67 -0.87
CA ILE A 97 -22.92 8.27 -0.89
C ILE A 97 -22.45 8.07 0.55
N GLY A 98 -22.05 6.84 0.90
CA GLY A 98 -21.39 6.54 2.16
C GLY A 98 -19.87 6.52 2.04
N PHE A 99 -19.16 6.65 3.17
CA PHE A 99 -17.72 6.50 3.27
C PHE A 99 -17.39 5.19 3.98
N LEU A 100 -16.59 4.34 3.36
CA LEU A 100 -16.11 3.08 3.94
C LEU A 100 -14.60 3.15 4.17
N MET A 101 -14.19 3.20 5.45
CA MET A 101 -12.79 3.02 5.85
C MET A 101 -12.51 1.52 6.04
N ILE A 102 -11.52 1.00 5.34
CA ILE A 102 -11.02 -0.36 5.54
C ILE A 102 -9.94 -0.32 6.61
N GLY A 103 -10.22 -0.93 7.74
CA GLY A 103 -9.38 -0.92 8.95
C GLY A 103 -8.65 -2.23 9.20
N SER A 104 -7.59 -2.15 10.00
CA SER A 104 -6.86 -3.31 10.50
C SER A 104 -7.50 -3.90 11.77
N GLY A 105 -6.83 -4.83 12.39
CA GLY A 105 -7.23 -5.39 13.67
C GLY A 105 -6.94 -6.88 13.78
N SER A 106 -7.19 -7.41 14.98
CA SER A 106 -7.00 -8.83 15.28
C SER A 106 -8.33 -9.56 15.30
N ASN A 107 -8.40 -10.74 14.69
CA ASN A 107 -9.54 -11.63 14.75
C ASN A 107 -9.78 -12.27 16.15
N ARG A 108 -9.06 -11.81 17.18
CA ARG A 108 -9.37 -12.09 18.58
C ARG A 108 -10.56 -11.26 19.01
N ARG A 109 -11.76 -11.84 18.92
CA ARG A 109 -13.02 -11.14 19.17
C ARG A 109 -13.38 -11.18 20.66
N ASN A 110 -12.50 -10.69 21.52
CA ASN A 110 -12.69 -10.75 22.97
C ASN A 110 -13.76 -9.77 23.49
N ARG A 111 -14.10 -8.76 22.72
CA ARG A 111 -15.06 -7.71 23.09
C ARG A 111 -15.72 -7.15 21.83
N VAL A 112 -17.01 -6.86 21.95
CA VAL A 112 -17.73 -6.04 20.96
C VAL A 112 -17.21 -4.60 21.07
N PRO A 113 -16.89 -3.91 19.96
CA PRO A 113 -16.54 -2.49 19.99
C PRO A 113 -17.69 -1.65 20.57
N ASP A 114 -17.35 -0.60 21.30
CA ASP A 114 -18.34 0.32 21.86
C ASP A 114 -19.05 1.18 20.77
N GLY A 115 -18.63 1.07 19.52
CA GLY A 115 -19.16 1.77 18.35
C GLY A 115 -18.03 2.32 17.47
N PRO A 116 -18.38 3.17 16.49
CA PRO A 116 -17.40 3.86 15.63
C PRO A 116 -16.44 4.73 16.44
N THR A 117 -15.18 4.84 15.97
CA THR A 117 -14.20 5.74 16.56
C THR A 117 -14.66 7.21 16.45
N GLU A 118 -14.12 8.10 17.31
CA GLU A 118 -14.45 9.54 17.25
C GLU A 118 -14.11 10.15 15.87
N MET A 119 -13.08 9.68 15.20
CA MET A 119 -12.76 10.09 13.84
C MET A 119 -13.90 9.77 12.86
N ILE A 120 -14.45 8.57 12.93
CA ILE A 120 -15.58 8.13 12.08
C ILE A 120 -16.84 8.94 12.41
N GLN A 121 -17.11 9.17 13.69
CA GLN A 121 -18.26 9.97 14.12
C GLN A 121 -18.12 11.44 13.68
N SER A 122 -16.93 12.04 13.83
CA SER A 122 -16.68 13.43 13.38
C SER A 122 -16.90 13.56 11.88
N LEU A 123 -16.34 12.62 11.12
CA LEU A 123 -16.51 12.58 9.66
C LEU A 123 -17.99 12.51 9.27
N ALA A 124 -18.78 11.67 9.94
CA ALA A 124 -20.23 11.56 9.69
C ALA A 124 -20.98 12.86 10.00
N ARG A 125 -20.66 13.51 11.14
CA ARG A 125 -21.26 14.82 11.51
C ARG A 125 -20.90 15.93 10.54
N GLU A 126 -19.62 16.01 10.15
CA GLU A 126 -19.11 17.06 9.26
C GLU A 126 -19.61 16.94 7.82
N THR A 127 -19.99 15.74 7.40
CA THR A 127 -20.39 15.49 6.01
C THR A 127 -21.88 15.19 5.84
N GLY A 128 -22.64 14.98 6.93
CA GLY A 128 -24.04 14.57 6.83
C GLY A 128 -24.23 13.22 6.13
N THR A 129 -23.22 12.34 6.12
CA THR A 129 -23.25 11.07 5.37
C THR A 129 -23.01 9.88 6.28
N VAL A 130 -23.42 8.69 5.81
CA VAL A 130 -23.05 7.44 6.49
C VAL A 130 -21.55 7.20 6.38
N VAL A 131 -20.89 7.03 7.52
CA VAL A 131 -19.46 6.70 7.60
C VAL A 131 -19.27 5.41 8.37
N ALA A 132 -18.58 4.46 7.77
CA ALA A 132 -18.35 3.14 8.33
C ALA A 132 -16.88 2.76 8.36
N GLU A 133 -16.51 1.94 9.35
CA GLU A 133 -15.19 1.28 9.42
C GLU A 133 -15.38 -0.24 9.44
N LEU A 134 -14.77 -0.92 8.46
CA LEU A 134 -14.66 -2.36 8.42
C LEU A 134 -13.34 -2.79 9.06
N SER A 135 -13.36 -3.27 10.29
CA SER A 135 -12.17 -3.72 11.01
C SER A 135 -11.75 -5.16 10.64
N MET A 136 -10.53 -5.55 11.01
CA MET A 136 -9.98 -6.91 10.85
C MET A 136 -9.82 -7.34 9.38
N VAL A 137 -9.30 -6.43 8.54
CA VAL A 137 -8.89 -6.73 7.16
C VAL A 137 -7.37 -6.62 7.05
N PRO A 138 -6.65 -7.75 6.75
CA PRO A 138 -7.12 -9.13 6.65
C PRO A 138 -7.62 -9.69 7.99
N ASN A 139 -8.33 -10.83 7.94
CA ASN A 139 -8.81 -11.51 9.14
C ASN A 139 -7.67 -12.31 9.79
N GLN A 140 -6.97 -11.72 10.71
CA GLN A 140 -5.66 -12.12 11.24
C GLN A 140 -5.59 -12.12 12.77
N PRO A 141 -4.62 -12.86 13.39
CA PRO A 141 -3.62 -13.73 12.79
C PRO A 141 -4.19 -15.07 12.32
N LEU A 142 -3.53 -15.70 11.34
CA LEU A 142 -3.87 -17.03 10.85
C LEU A 142 -2.69 -18.01 11.04
N ILE A 143 -3.01 -19.29 11.24
CA ILE A 143 -2.05 -20.40 11.28
C ILE A 143 -2.40 -21.32 10.12
N PHE A 144 -1.42 -21.64 9.28
CA PHE A 144 -1.63 -22.48 8.09
C PHE A 144 -1.07 -23.89 8.29
N HIS A 145 -1.79 -24.90 7.78
CA HIS A 145 -1.41 -26.32 7.82
C HIS A 145 -0.98 -26.85 9.20
N GLY A 146 -1.42 -26.19 10.28
CA GLY A 146 -1.07 -26.62 11.65
C GLY A 146 0.39 -26.38 12.04
N ASP A 147 1.13 -25.53 11.32
CA ASP A 147 2.56 -25.26 11.56
C ASP A 147 2.85 -24.51 12.88
N GLY A 148 1.81 -23.99 13.54
CA GLY A 148 1.93 -23.26 14.80
C GLY A 148 2.32 -21.77 14.64
N GLU A 149 2.71 -21.32 13.45
CA GLU A 149 3.15 -19.95 13.19
C GLU A 149 1.96 -19.01 12.97
N ARG A 150 1.90 -17.95 13.75
CA ARG A 150 0.80 -16.95 13.73
C ARG A 150 1.16 -15.83 12.79
N ARG A 151 0.64 -15.85 11.58
CA ARG A 151 0.93 -14.83 10.56
C ARG A 151 -0.08 -13.70 10.56
N SER A 152 0.45 -12.51 10.45
CA SER A 152 -0.33 -11.26 10.36
C SER A 152 0.34 -10.30 9.40
N GLU A 153 -0.41 -9.33 8.90
CA GLU A 153 0.10 -8.23 8.10
C GLU A 153 0.91 -8.71 6.89
N ASP A 154 2.13 -8.22 6.69
CA ASP A 154 2.98 -8.53 5.54
C ASP A 154 3.41 -10.00 5.50
N ASP A 155 3.60 -10.61 6.66
CA ASP A 155 3.92 -12.04 6.75
C ASP A 155 2.77 -12.91 6.22
N LEU A 156 1.53 -12.58 6.57
CA LEU A 156 0.36 -13.26 6.03
C LEU A 156 0.27 -13.10 4.50
N ILE A 157 0.46 -11.88 4.00
CA ILE A 157 0.45 -11.61 2.55
C ILE A 157 1.56 -12.39 1.86
N GLY A 158 2.80 -12.27 2.34
CA GLY A 158 3.97 -12.94 1.78
C GLY A 158 3.80 -14.47 1.74
N TYR A 159 3.29 -15.06 2.82
CA TYR A 159 2.98 -16.49 2.89
C TYR A 159 1.94 -16.90 1.82
N THR A 160 0.87 -16.16 1.68
CA THR A 160 -0.19 -16.50 0.70
C THR A 160 0.28 -16.35 -0.74
N TRP A 161 1.17 -15.41 -1.02
CA TRP A 161 1.83 -15.28 -2.30
C TRP A 161 2.80 -16.45 -2.58
N ASP A 162 3.57 -16.87 -1.57
CA ASP A 162 4.42 -18.06 -1.66
C ASP A 162 3.58 -19.30 -1.99
N ARG A 163 2.43 -19.46 -1.35
CA ARG A 163 1.50 -20.57 -1.64
C ARG A 163 0.99 -20.53 -3.08
N PHE A 164 0.59 -19.36 -3.57
CA PHE A 164 0.22 -19.19 -4.98
C PHE A 164 1.37 -19.58 -5.92
N LEU A 165 2.56 -19.05 -5.69
CA LEU A 165 3.73 -19.33 -6.52
C LEU A 165 4.12 -20.82 -6.54
N LYS A 166 3.83 -21.57 -5.45
CA LYS A 166 4.05 -23.01 -5.35
C LYS A 166 2.96 -23.83 -6.03
N THR A 167 1.70 -23.46 -5.85
CA THR A 167 0.53 -24.27 -6.24
C THR A 167 -0.12 -23.85 -7.54
N GLY A 168 -0.02 -22.56 -7.91
CA GLY A 168 -0.78 -21.97 -9.03
C GLY A 168 -2.26 -21.73 -8.71
N ASP A 169 -2.74 -21.99 -7.49
CA ASP A 169 -4.13 -21.78 -7.10
C ASP A 169 -4.41 -20.28 -6.89
N PRO A 170 -5.22 -19.64 -7.76
CA PRO A 170 -5.46 -18.20 -7.73
C PRO A 170 -6.27 -17.73 -6.51
N THR A 171 -6.78 -18.65 -5.70
CA THR A 171 -7.56 -18.32 -4.50
C THR A 171 -6.69 -18.16 -3.24
N TRP A 172 -5.36 -18.40 -3.34
CA TRP A 172 -4.44 -18.23 -2.22
C TRP A 172 -4.18 -16.78 -1.83
N PRO A 173 -3.89 -15.82 -2.77
CA PRO A 173 -3.53 -14.47 -2.38
C PRO A 173 -4.59 -13.81 -1.51
N ALA A 174 -4.19 -13.35 -0.33
CA ALA A 174 -5.11 -12.80 0.67
C ALA A 174 -5.80 -11.50 0.21
N GLN A 175 -5.30 -10.84 -0.82
CA GLN A 175 -5.96 -9.69 -1.44
C GLN A 175 -7.36 -10.03 -1.95
N LEU A 176 -7.62 -11.26 -2.39
CA LEU A 176 -8.94 -11.66 -2.88
C LEU A 176 -9.99 -11.65 -1.77
N PRO A 177 -9.80 -12.39 -0.64
CA PRO A 177 -10.74 -12.31 0.47
C PRO A 177 -10.78 -10.93 1.13
N MET A 178 -9.69 -10.14 1.12
CA MET A 178 -9.69 -8.76 1.61
C MET A 178 -10.62 -7.87 0.75
N ALA A 179 -10.52 -7.94 -0.58
CA ALA A 179 -11.41 -7.19 -1.49
C ALA A 179 -12.87 -7.63 -1.34
N LYS A 180 -13.14 -8.94 -1.27
CA LYS A 180 -14.49 -9.46 -1.05
C LYS A 180 -15.07 -9.01 0.30
N SER A 181 -14.26 -8.89 1.36
CA SER A 181 -14.73 -8.36 2.65
C SER A 181 -15.22 -6.91 2.53
N ALA A 182 -14.52 -6.07 1.77
CA ALA A 182 -14.95 -4.69 1.53
C ALA A 182 -16.25 -4.63 0.71
N VAL A 183 -16.39 -5.48 -0.32
CA VAL A 183 -17.64 -5.60 -1.11
C VAL A 183 -18.80 -6.04 -0.22
N ARG A 184 -18.60 -7.05 0.65
CA ARG A 184 -19.62 -7.52 1.60
C ARG A 184 -19.98 -6.48 2.65
N ALA A 185 -19.03 -5.62 3.06
CA ALA A 185 -19.35 -4.50 3.93
C ALA A 185 -20.28 -3.50 3.24
N MET A 186 -20.05 -3.17 1.96
CA MET A 186 -20.97 -2.33 1.19
C MET A 186 -22.35 -2.97 1.02
N ASP A 187 -22.44 -4.29 0.75
CA ASP A 187 -23.71 -5.04 0.72
C ASP A 187 -24.46 -4.89 2.05
N THR A 188 -23.73 -5.03 3.17
CA THR A 188 -24.29 -4.94 4.51
C THR A 188 -24.76 -3.54 4.83
N ILE A 189 -23.99 -2.49 4.52
CA ILE A 189 -24.39 -1.09 4.73
C ILE A 189 -25.67 -0.77 3.94
N THR A 190 -25.71 -1.12 2.65
CA THR A 190 -26.88 -0.90 1.79
C THR A 190 -28.12 -1.60 2.37
N SER A 191 -27.99 -2.87 2.79
CA SER A 191 -29.10 -3.63 3.36
C SER A 191 -29.55 -3.08 4.73
N LEU A 192 -28.61 -2.68 5.58
CA LEU A 192 -28.87 -2.09 6.89
C LEU A 192 -29.60 -0.74 6.73
N MET A 193 -29.13 0.12 5.83
CA MET A 193 -29.74 1.42 5.59
C MET A 193 -31.17 1.32 5.06
N ALA A 194 -31.49 0.31 4.27
CA ALA A 194 -32.84 0.01 3.81
C ALA A 194 -33.76 -0.58 4.91
N SER A 195 -33.20 -0.98 6.06
CA SER A 195 -33.95 -1.51 7.22
C SER A 195 -34.41 -0.40 8.16
N LYS A 196 -35.21 -0.78 9.18
CA LYS A 196 -35.65 0.16 10.25
C LYS A 196 -34.46 0.78 11.00
N VAL A 197 -33.41 0.05 11.26
CA VAL A 197 -32.20 0.53 11.95
C VAL A 197 -31.52 1.66 11.15
N GLY A 198 -31.48 1.54 9.82
CA GLY A 198 -30.97 2.59 8.93
C GLY A 198 -31.98 3.69 8.60
N GLY A 199 -33.21 3.60 9.12
CA GLY A 199 -34.27 4.56 8.85
C GLY A 199 -34.92 4.44 7.48
N GLU A 200 -34.84 3.25 6.84
CA GLU A 200 -35.44 2.96 5.52
C GLU A 200 -34.91 3.93 4.42
N ARG A 201 -33.61 4.25 4.49
CA ARG A 201 -32.93 5.19 3.60
C ARG A 201 -32.02 4.46 2.59
N THR A 202 -31.72 5.10 1.48
CA THR A 202 -30.84 4.56 0.45
C THR A 202 -29.41 5.05 0.67
N VAL A 203 -28.46 4.12 0.77
CA VAL A 203 -27.02 4.34 0.66
C VAL A 203 -26.44 3.19 -0.15
N ASP A 204 -26.16 3.42 -1.42
CA ASP A 204 -25.73 2.40 -2.38
C ASP A 204 -24.54 2.84 -3.25
N ARG A 205 -23.99 4.02 -2.97
CA ARG A 205 -22.74 4.54 -3.54
C ARG A 205 -21.71 4.78 -2.45
N PHE A 206 -20.43 4.57 -2.76
CA PHE A 206 -19.39 4.58 -1.74
C PHE A 206 -18.13 5.31 -2.18
N VAL A 207 -17.53 6.05 -1.27
CA VAL A 207 -16.11 6.38 -1.29
C VAL A 207 -15.39 5.38 -0.39
N VAL A 208 -14.39 4.69 -0.92
CA VAL A 208 -13.65 3.66 -0.18
C VAL A 208 -12.24 4.14 0.11
N ALA A 209 -11.79 3.98 1.35
CA ALA A 209 -10.45 4.36 1.80
C ALA A 209 -9.80 3.26 2.64
N GLY A 210 -8.47 3.23 2.65
CA GLY A 210 -7.71 2.32 3.49
C GLY A 210 -6.21 2.55 3.36
N ALA A 211 -5.45 2.18 4.40
CA ALA A 211 -4.02 2.41 4.45
C ALA A 211 -3.20 1.13 4.29
N SER A 212 -2.05 1.21 3.60
CA SER A 212 -1.11 0.11 3.43
C SER A 212 -1.79 -1.08 2.70
N LYS A 213 -1.78 -2.28 3.25
CA LYS A 213 -2.51 -3.46 2.72
C LYS A 213 -4.01 -3.18 2.49
N ARG A 214 -4.61 -2.30 3.29
CA ARG A 214 -6.03 -1.87 3.12
C ARG A 214 -6.14 -0.82 2.00
N GLY A 215 -5.09 -0.07 1.73
CA GLY A 215 -4.97 0.74 0.50
C GLY A 215 -4.92 -0.12 -0.76
N TRP A 216 -4.24 -1.27 -0.69
CA TRP A 216 -4.30 -2.28 -1.74
C TRP A 216 -5.73 -2.81 -1.93
N THR A 217 -6.39 -3.15 -0.80
CA THR A 217 -7.80 -3.55 -0.82
C THR A 217 -8.70 -2.45 -1.39
N THR A 218 -8.43 -1.18 -1.06
CA THR A 218 -9.15 -0.01 -1.58
C THR A 218 -9.12 0.05 -3.11
N TRP A 219 -7.93 -0.15 -3.71
CA TRP A 219 -7.80 -0.23 -5.17
C TRP A 219 -8.65 -1.35 -5.76
N LEU A 220 -8.58 -2.57 -5.19
CA LEU A 220 -9.30 -3.73 -5.72
C LEU A 220 -10.81 -3.63 -5.47
N ALA A 221 -11.25 -3.11 -4.32
CA ALA A 221 -12.65 -2.81 -4.05
C ALA A 221 -13.21 -1.71 -4.97
N GLY A 222 -12.34 -0.82 -5.44
CA GLY A 222 -12.67 0.19 -6.44
C GLY A 222 -13.19 -0.37 -7.77
N LEU A 223 -13.05 -1.67 -8.03
CA LEU A 223 -13.62 -2.33 -9.20
C LEU A 223 -15.15 -2.53 -9.09
N ASP A 224 -15.73 -2.46 -7.90
CA ASP A 224 -17.19 -2.51 -7.70
C ASP A 224 -17.86 -1.24 -8.26
N ASP A 225 -18.95 -1.41 -8.99
CA ASP A 225 -19.62 -0.30 -9.69
C ASP A 225 -20.23 0.73 -8.73
N ARG A 226 -20.54 0.36 -7.50
CA ARG A 226 -21.06 1.26 -6.46
C ARG A 226 -19.99 2.22 -5.91
N VAL A 227 -18.71 1.92 -6.11
CA VAL A 227 -17.63 2.80 -5.67
C VAL A 227 -17.52 3.98 -6.64
N VAL A 228 -17.72 5.19 -6.13
CA VAL A 228 -17.68 6.44 -6.91
C VAL A 228 -16.34 7.15 -6.84
N ALA A 229 -15.56 6.92 -5.79
CA ALA A 229 -14.18 7.40 -5.66
C ALA A 229 -13.39 6.51 -4.69
N ILE A 230 -12.06 6.53 -4.78
CA ILE A 230 -11.17 5.79 -3.89
C ILE A 230 -10.10 6.69 -3.28
N VAL A 231 -9.71 6.35 -2.05
CA VAL A 231 -8.62 7.02 -1.32
C VAL A 231 -7.62 5.96 -0.82
N PRO A 232 -6.75 5.43 -1.70
CA PRO A 232 -5.67 4.54 -1.27
C PRO A 232 -4.58 5.34 -0.55
N ILE A 233 -4.19 4.86 0.64
CA ILE A 233 -3.28 5.57 1.53
C ILE A 233 -2.02 4.72 1.75
N VAL A 234 -0.84 5.32 1.61
CA VAL A 234 0.49 4.71 1.81
C VAL A 234 0.64 3.33 1.17
N ILE A 235 0.34 3.25 -0.12
CA ILE A 235 0.52 2.05 -0.94
C ILE A 235 1.13 2.41 -2.30
N ASP A 236 2.31 3.00 -2.27
CA ASP A 236 3.03 3.54 -3.42
C ASP A 236 3.84 2.47 -4.15
N VAL A 237 3.16 1.39 -4.58
CA VAL A 237 3.82 0.19 -5.14
C VAL A 237 3.15 -0.37 -6.39
N LEU A 238 2.17 0.31 -6.96
CA LEU A 238 1.52 -0.15 -8.18
C LEU A 238 2.55 -0.32 -9.31
N ASN A 239 2.26 -1.25 -10.24
CA ASN A 239 3.25 -1.76 -11.17
C ASN A 239 4.43 -2.35 -10.38
N THR A 240 4.11 -3.32 -9.54
CA THR A 240 4.92 -3.80 -8.41
C THR A 240 6.32 -4.24 -8.84
N LYS A 241 6.45 -4.95 -9.96
CA LYS A 241 7.76 -5.49 -10.41
C LYS A 241 8.78 -4.38 -10.69
N PRO A 242 8.55 -3.40 -11.57
CA PRO A 242 9.51 -2.30 -11.79
C PRO A 242 9.68 -1.42 -10.55
N SER A 243 8.64 -1.23 -9.74
CA SER A 243 8.73 -0.47 -8.50
C SER A 243 9.69 -1.13 -7.49
N MET A 244 9.61 -2.45 -7.31
CA MET A 244 10.51 -3.19 -6.42
C MET A 244 11.94 -3.30 -6.98
N LEU A 245 12.12 -3.45 -8.30
CA LEU A 245 13.46 -3.38 -8.91
C LEU A 245 14.11 -2.01 -8.67
N HIS A 246 13.33 -0.94 -8.79
CA HIS A 246 13.79 0.42 -8.46
C HIS A 246 14.12 0.58 -6.98
N HIS A 247 13.36 -0.04 -6.08
CA HIS A 247 13.64 -0.05 -4.64
C HIS A 247 15.07 -0.55 -4.37
N PHE A 248 15.43 -1.69 -4.93
CA PHE A 248 16.78 -2.24 -4.76
C PHE A 248 17.84 -1.37 -5.45
N ALA A 249 17.56 -0.90 -6.66
CA ALA A 249 18.48 -0.04 -7.41
C ALA A 249 18.75 1.31 -6.69
N ALA A 250 17.77 1.83 -5.95
CA ALA A 250 17.91 3.05 -5.17
C ALA A 250 18.67 2.84 -3.86
N TYR A 251 18.39 1.76 -3.14
CA TYR A 251 18.94 1.55 -1.79
C TYR A 251 20.15 0.61 -1.74
N GLY A 252 20.28 -0.34 -2.68
CA GLY A 252 21.26 -1.42 -2.65
C GLY A 252 20.94 -2.54 -1.67
N PHE A 253 19.75 -2.48 -1.07
CA PHE A 253 19.21 -3.48 -0.15
C PHE A 253 17.69 -3.43 -0.17
N TRP A 254 17.06 -4.48 0.37
CA TRP A 254 15.62 -4.46 0.66
C TRP A 254 15.38 -3.78 2.00
N SER A 255 14.52 -2.76 2.04
CA SER A 255 14.16 -2.10 3.30
C SER A 255 13.66 -3.14 4.33
N PRO A 256 14.03 -3.02 5.61
CA PRO A 256 13.51 -3.91 6.66
C PRO A 256 11.98 -4.01 6.68
N ALA A 257 11.27 -2.97 6.27
CA ALA A 257 9.82 -2.95 6.20
C ALA A 257 9.25 -3.98 5.21
N VAL A 258 9.97 -4.31 4.12
CA VAL A 258 9.56 -5.35 3.16
C VAL A 258 10.17 -6.74 3.48
N GLY A 259 10.75 -6.91 4.67
CA GLY A 259 11.47 -8.11 5.09
C GLY A 259 10.64 -9.40 4.98
N ASN A 260 9.34 -9.36 5.28
CA ASN A 260 8.48 -10.53 5.16
C ASN A 260 8.38 -11.04 3.71
N TYR A 261 8.36 -10.15 2.72
CA TYR A 261 8.36 -10.55 1.30
C TYR A 261 9.72 -11.13 0.88
N VAL A 262 10.81 -10.61 1.43
CA VAL A 262 12.16 -11.18 1.26
C VAL A 262 12.23 -12.55 1.89
N GLN A 263 11.70 -12.72 3.10
CA GLN A 263 11.61 -13.98 3.84
C GLN A 263 10.90 -15.08 3.02
N HIS A 264 9.78 -14.75 2.40
CA HIS A 264 9.05 -15.67 1.51
C HIS A 264 9.65 -15.72 0.10
N ARG A 265 10.80 -15.10 -0.14
CA ARG A 265 11.53 -15.08 -1.42
C ARG A 265 10.71 -14.57 -2.60
N ILE A 266 9.77 -13.67 -2.31
CA ILE A 266 8.94 -13.05 -3.35
C ILE A 266 9.80 -12.23 -4.29
N MET A 267 10.76 -11.47 -3.75
CA MET A 267 11.62 -10.56 -4.51
C MET A 267 12.46 -11.29 -5.57
N GLN A 268 12.99 -12.47 -5.24
CA GLN A 268 13.75 -13.31 -6.16
C GLN A 268 12.88 -13.92 -7.26
N ARG A 269 11.64 -14.29 -6.92
CA ARG A 269 10.68 -14.95 -7.83
C ARG A 269 9.87 -13.97 -8.69
N MET A 270 10.02 -12.66 -8.48
CA MET A 270 9.39 -11.66 -9.35
C MET A 270 9.85 -11.75 -10.82
N LYS A 271 11.05 -12.31 -11.06
CA LYS A 271 11.59 -12.50 -12.42
C LYS A 271 11.04 -13.75 -13.11
N ASP A 272 10.44 -14.68 -12.37
CA ASP A 272 9.88 -15.91 -12.91
C ASP A 272 8.50 -15.63 -13.58
N PRO A 273 8.10 -16.40 -14.61
CA PRO A 273 6.77 -16.26 -15.21
C PRO A 273 5.63 -16.34 -14.20
N LYS A 274 5.73 -17.22 -13.19
CA LYS A 274 4.73 -17.30 -12.12
C LYS A 274 4.65 -16.03 -11.25
N GLY A 275 5.73 -15.24 -11.17
CA GLY A 275 5.72 -13.92 -10.56
C GLY A 275 4.84 -12.94 -11.34
N ASP A 276 4.90 -13.00 -12.67
CA ASP A 276 4.02 -12.20 -13.52
C ASP A 276 2.55 -12.60 -13.33
N ASP A 277 2.25 -13.91 -13.27
CA ASP A 277 0.88 -14.43 -13.00
C ASP A 277 0.36 -13.94 -11.63
N LEU A 278 1.23 -13.90 -10.60
CA LEU A 278 0.86 -13.36 -9.28
C LEU A 278 0.46 -11.88 -9.38
N PHE A 279 1.30 -11.05 -10.02
CA PHE A 279 1.02 -9.63 -10.12
C PHE A 279 -0.13 -9.32 -11.08
N ASP A 280 -0.36 -10.13 -12.10
CA ASP A 280 -1.56 -10.04 -12.94
C ASP A 280 -2.85 -10.22 -12.13
N LEU A 281 -2.78 -11.00 -11.04
CA LEU A 281 -3.92 -11.24 -10.16
C LEU A 281 -4.09 -10.18 -9.07
N VAL A 282 -2.98 -9.75 -8.42
CA VAL A 282 -3.07 -8.92 -7.21
C VAL A 282 -2.72 -7.46 -7.41
N ASP A 283 -1.95 -7.10 -8.45
CA ASP A 283 -1.51 -5.72 -8.65
C ASP A 283 -2.64 -4.85 -9.23
N PRO A 284 -3.09 -3.80 -8.52
CA PRO A 284 -4.13 -2.90 -9.02
C PRO A 284 -3.77 -2.24 -10.36
N TYR A 285 -2.50 -2.10 -10.69
CA TYR A 285 -2.06 -1.58 -11.98
C TYR A 285 -2.60 -2.38 -13.17
N ARG A 286 -2.80 -3.69 -13.02
CA ARG A 286 -3.37 -4.55 -14.06
C ARG A 286 -4.83 -4.24 -14.35
N TYR A 287 -5.51 -3.64 -13.37
CA TYR A 287 -6.93 -3.26 -13.46
C TYR A 287 -7.12 -1.76 -13.78
N ARG A 288 -6.05 -0.99 -14.06
CA ARG A 288 -6.09 0.47 -14.20
C ARG A 288 -7.14 0.98 -15.21
N HIS A 289 -7.37 0.24 -16.31
CA HIS A 289 -8.39 0.57 -17.32
C HIS A 289 -9.84 0.45 -16.82
N ARG A 290 -10.05 -0.25 -15.70
CA ARG A 290 -11.34 -0.38 -15.02
C ARG A 290 -11.47 0.56 -13.83
N LEU A 291 -10.38 1.25 -13.46
CA LEU A 291 -10.26 2.15 -12.32
C LEU A 291 -10.25 3.63 -12.76
N ALA A 292 -11.07 3.98 -13.77
CA ALA A 292 -11.20 5.37 -14.25
C ALA A 292 -11.92 6.30 -13.26
N LYS A 293 -12.41 5.79 -12.14
CA LYS A 293 -13.05 6.55 -11.05
C LYS A 293 -12.12 7.58 -10.45
N PRO A 294 -12.65 8.70 -9.92
CA PRO A 294 -11.88 9.67 -9.13
C PRO A 294 -11.06 9.00 -8.04
N LYS A 295 -9.81 9.39 -7.91
CA LYS A 295 -8.89 8.82 -6.92
C LYS A 295 -7.98 9.86 -6.29
N TYR A 296 -7.83 9.78 -4.97
CA TYR A 296 -6.90 10.58 -4.19
C TYR A 296 -5.85 9.67 -3.55
N ILE A 297 -4.65 9.66 -4.11
CA ILE A 297 -3.54 8.80 -3.73
C ILE A 297 -2.69 9.53 -2.71
N VAL A 298 -2.72 9.08 -1.45
CA VAL A 298 -2.03 9.73 -0.33
C VAL A 298 -0.83 8.91 0.09
N ASN A 299 0.38 9.43 -0.14
CA ASN A 299 1.65 8.80 0.16
C ASN A 299 2.45 9.60 1.19
N ALA A 300 3.47 8.98 1.79
CA ALA A 300 4.38 9.61 2.73
C ALA A 300 5.74 9.89 2.08
N SER A 301 6.32 11.08 2.30
CA SER A 301 7.61 11.41 1.72
C SER A 301 8.80 10.65 2.32
N GLY A 302 8.62 10.06 3.50
CA GLY A 302 9.63 9.27 4.20
C GLY A 302 9.16 7.85 4.51
N ASP A 303 8.37 7.25 3.60
CA ASP A 303 7.82 5.90 3.75
C ASP A 303 8.93 4.86 3.91
N GLN A 304 8.75 3.92 4.84
CA GLN A 304 9.72 2.85 5.10
C GLN A 304 9.59 1.68 4.10
N PHE A 305 8.43 1.53 3.46
CA PHE A 305 8.14 0.45 2.52
C PHE A 305 8.48 0.81 1.07
N PHE A 306 8.18 2.05 0.66
CA PHE A 306 8.19 2.45 -0.74
C PHE A 306 9.18 3.57 -0.99
N VAL A 307 9.89 3.48 -2.12
CA VAL A 307 10.79 4.56 -2.53
C VAL A 307 9.99 5.78 -2.89
N LEU A 308 10.43 6.92 -2.43
CA LEU A 308 9.75 8.20 -2.53
C LEU A 308 9.27 8.58 -3.96
N ASP A 309 9.95 8.12 -5.01
CA ASP A 309 9.61 8.39 -6.40
C ASP A 309 8.95 7.21 -7.12
N SER A 310 8.29 6.31 -6.37
CA SER A 310 7.64 5.11 -6.93
C SER A 310 6.42 5.42 -7.80
N SER A 311 5.71 6.53 -7.58
CA SER A 311 4.56 6.92 -8.39
C SER A 311 4.88 7.03 -9.88
N ARG A 312 6.13 7.27 -10.25
CA ARG A 312 6.62 7.31 -11.64
C ARG A 312 6.35 6.04 -12.46
N PHE A 313 6.12 4.90 -11.79
CA PHE A 313 5.88 3.62 -12.44
C PHE A 313 4.41 3.38 -12.78
N TYR A 314 3.50 4.21 -12.29
CA TYR A 314 2.09 3.95 -12.47
C TYR A 314 1.23 5.20 -12.65
N TYR A 315 1.59 6.35 -12.05
CA TYR A 315 0.69 7.51 -11.99
C TYR A 315 0.30 8.02 -13.38
N GLY A 316 1.27 8.10 -14.31
CA GLY A 316 1.02 8.53 -15.69
C GLY A 316 -0.03 7.67 -16.41
N ASP A 317 -0.05 6.37 -16.14
CA ASP A 317 -0.88 5.38 -16.83
C ASP A 317 -2.27 5.19 -16.20
N LEU A 318 -2.54 5.81 -15.04
CA LEU A 318 -3.86 5.75 -14.42
C LEU A 318 -4.86 6.58 -15.23
N GLU A 319 -6.04 6.02 -15.48
CA GLU A 319 -7.12 6.67 -16.22
C GLU A 319 -8.06 7.46 -15.29
N GLY A 320 -8.77 8.44 -15.88
CA GLY A 320 -9.75 9.27 -15.19
C GLY A 320 -9.12 10.28 -14.22
N GLU A 321 -9.96 10.89 -13.39
CA GLU A 321 -9.54 11.88 -12.41
C GLU A 321 -8.62 11.25 -11.37
N LYS A 322 -7.46 11.88 -11.15
CA LYS A 322 -6.45 11.40 -10.23
C LYS A 322 -5.68 12.53 -9.58
N HIS A 323 -5.54 12.48 -8.26
CA HIS A 323 -4.80 13.44 -7.48
C HIS A 323 -3.77 12.71 -6.62
N LEU A 324 -2.57 13.28 -6.55
CA LEU A 324 -1.44 12.74 -5.78
C LEU A 324 -1.16 13.64 -4.59
N ARG A 325 -0.83 13.05 -3.47
CA ARG A 325 -0.40 13.74 -2.26
C ARG A 325 0.77 13.01 -1.65
N TYR A 326 1.96 13.60 -1.68
CA TYR A 326 3.06 13.22 -0.80
C TYR A 326 3.01 14.10 0.44
N VAL A 327 2.79 13.47 1.61
CA VAL A 327 2.79 14.17 2.90
C VAL A 327 4.23 14.36 3.34
N PRO A 328 4.72 15.62 3.47
CA PRO A 328 6.11 15.88 3.78
C PRO A 328 6.46 15.45 5.23
N ASN A 329 7.69 14.97 5.43
CA ASN A 329 8.22 14.58 6.73
C ASN A 329 7.38 13.51 7.45
N ALA A 330 6.67 12.70 6.70
CA ALA A 330 5.83 11.61 7.21
C ALA A 330 6.47 10.25 6.89
N GLY A 331 6.37 9.31 7.81
CA GLY A 331 6.60 7.90 7.56
C GLY A 331 5.29 7.17 7.24
N HIS A 332 5.36 5.87 7.05
CA HIS A 332 4.24 5.00 6.63
C HIS A 332 2.95 5.16 7.47
N SER A 333 3.06 5.51 8.74
CA SER A 333 1.88 5.66 9.62
C SER A 333 1.12 6.97 9.43
N LEU A 334 1.67 7.97 8.75
CA LEU A 334 1.13 9.33 8.61
C LEU A 334 0.74 10.01 9.95
N ARG A 335 1.30 9.56 11.06
CA ARG A 335 0.95 10.08 12.39
C ARG A 335 1.37 11.55 12.52
N ASN A 336 0.52 12.34 13.20
CA ASN A 336 0.76 13.76 13.48
C ASN A 336 0.95 14.61 12.21
N THR A 337 0.22 14.30 11.15
CA THR A 337 0.23 15.02 9.88
C THR A 337 -1.14 15.59 9.53
N ASP A 338 -1.21 16.34 8.45
CA ASP A 338 -2.43 16.92 7.91
C ASP A 338 -3.11 16.03 6.83
N ALA A 339 -2.82 14.74 6.82
CA ALA A 339 -3.40 13.81 5.85
C ALA A 339 -4.94 13.70 6.00
N ILE A 340 -5.44 13.57 7.24
CA ILE A 340 -6.88 13.43 7.50
C ILE A 340 -7.69 14.65 7.03
N PRO A 341 -7.33 15.91 7.36
CA PRO A 341 -7.99 17.08 6.79
C PRO A 341 -8.02 17.09 5.26
N GLY A 342 -6.93 16.70 4.60
CA GLY A 342 -6.88 16.61 3.13
C GLY A 342 -7.81 15.53 2.57
N ILE A 343 -7.93 14.38 3.22
CA ILE A 343 -8.87 13.30 2.85
C ILE A 343 -10.31 13.77 3.02
N LEU A 344 -10.61 14.45 4.12
CA LEU A 344 -11.93 15.00 4.38
C LEU A 344 -12.31 16.07 3.35
N GLY A 345 -11.40 17.00 3.04
CA GLY A 345 -11.63 17.99 1.98
C GLY A 345 -11.90 17.35 0.62
N TYR A 346 -11.16 16.30 0.27
CA TYR A 346 -11.40 15.53 -0.96
C TYR A 346 -12.78 14.86 -0.95
N TYR A 347 -13.16 14.22 0.15
CA TYR A 347 -14.47 13.57 0.28
C TYR A 347 -15.62 14.59 0.16
N GLN A 348 -15.51 15.73 0.84
CA GLN A 348 -16.48 16.83 0.72
C GLN A 348 -16.61 17.32 -0.73
N GLY A 349 -15.49 17.42 -1.47
CA GLY A 349 -15.50 17.74 -2.89
C GLY A 349 -16.19 16.67 -3.76
N VAL A 350 -16.08 15.37 -3.41
CA VAL A 350 -16.83 14.29 -4.08
C VAL A 350 -18.32 14.43 -3.83
N LEU A 351 -18.73 14.69 -2.58
CA LEU A 351 -20.13 14.87 -2.23
C LEU A 351 -20.78 16.07 -2.92
N ALA A 352 -20.04 17.18 -3.03
CA ALA A 352 -20.50 18.38 -3.70
C ALA A 352 -20.63 18.21 -5.23
N GLY A 353 -20.09 17.13 -5.79
CA GLY A 353 -20.11 16.87 -7.23
C GLY A 353 -19.40 17.94 -8.08
N ARG A 354 -18.46 18.69 -7.47
CA ARG A 354 -17.72 19.76 -8.16
C ARG A 354 -16.43 19.21 -8.77
N ASP A 355 -16.04 19.84 -9.86
CA ASP A 355 -14.74 19.58 -10.49
C ASP A 355 -13.62 20.01 -9.54
N ARG A 356 -12.69 19.13 -9.27
CA ARG A 356 -11.49 19.40 -8.48
C ARG A 356 -10.39 19.98 -9.37
N PRO A 357 -9.44 20.75 -8.81
CA PRO A 357 -8.37 21.35 -9.58
C PRO A 357 -7.58 20.34 -10.43
N GLU A 358 -7.48 20.59 -11.72
CA GLU A 358 -6.58 19.84 -12.59
C GLU A 358 -5.15 20.35 -12.46
N MET A 359 -4.22 19.42 -12.31
CA MET A 359 -2.79 19.69 -12.24
C MET A 359 -2.04 18.90 -13.30
N ASN A 360 -1.18 19.60 -14.04
CA ASN A 360 -0.24 18.97 -14.95
C ASN A 360 1.17 19.42 -14.62
N TRP A 361 2.14 18.51 -14.68
CA TRP A 361 3.53 18.84 -14.34
C TRP A 361 4.54 18.17 -15.26
N THR A 362 5.74 18.72 -15.23
CA THR A 362 6.92 18.12 -15.84
C THR A 362 8.07 18.12 -14.84
N LEU A 363 8.80 17.01 -14.80
CA LEU A 363 10.00 16.83 -13.98
C LEU A 363 11.21 16.77 -14.91
N SER A 364 12.05 17.81 -14.88
CA SER A 364 13.23 17.89 -15.73
C SER A 364 14.47 17.27 -15.05
N PRO A 365 15.42 16.71 -15.83
CA PRO A 365 16.65 16.12 -15.27
C PRO A 365 17.54 17.11 -14.52
N ASP A 366 17.42 18.42 -14.82
CA ASP A 366 18.16 19.52 -14.16
C ASP A 366 17.54 19.94 -12.82
N GLY A 367 16.61 19.17 -12.28
CA GLY A 367 15.91 19.47 -11.03
C GLY A 367 14.70 20.40 -11.15
N THR A 368 14.43 20.93 -12.33
CA THR A 368 13.28 21.83 -12.54
C THR A 368 11.96 21.05 -12.48
N ILE A 369 11.02 21.52 -11.67
CA ILE A 369 9.64 21.06 -11.58
C ILE A 369 8.75 22.20 -12.04
N THR A 370 8.01 21.98 -13.12
CA THR A 370 7.00 22.95 -13.59
C THR A 370 5.63 22.35 -13.35
N VAL A 371 4.73 23.07 -12.71
CA VAL A 371 3.32 22.69 -12.53
C VAL A 371 2.41 23.75 -13.09
N THR A 372 1.34 23.32 -13.73
CA THR A 372 0.22 24.16 -14.19
C THR A 372 -1.07 23.66 -13.57
N THR A 373 -1.94 24.58 -13.21
CA THR A 373 -3.27 24.29 -12.67
C THR A 373 -4.31 25.23 -13.27
N ASP A 374 -5.53 24.74 -13.41
CA ASP A 374 -6.68 25.47 -13.94
C ASP A 374 -7.40 26.32 -12.88
N GLN A 375 -7.20 26.03 -11.60
CA GLN A 375 -7.76 26.77 -10.48
C GLN A 375 -6.65 27.46 -9.68
N GLU A 376 -6.95 28.59 -9.04
CA GLU A 376 -5.97 29.35 -8.25
C GLU A 376 -5.76 28.71 -6.88
N PRO A 377 -4.55 28.23 -6.55
CA PRO A 377 -4.24 27.71 -5.23
C PRO A 377 -4.06 28.83 -4.22
N THR A 378 -4.50 28.60 -2.99
CA THR A 378 -4.29 29.53 -1.87
C THR A 378 -2.83 29.55 -1.38
N ARG A 379 -2.08 28.48 -1.69
CA ARG A 379 -0.66 28.35 -1.31
C ARG A 379 0.03 27.35 -2.23
N VAL A 380 1.28 27.67 -2.61
CA VAL A 380 2.16 26.77 -3.36
C VAL A 380 3.53 26.71 -2.70
N LEU A 381 4.01 25.48 -2.44
CA LEU A 381 5.27 25.23 -1.76
C LEU A 381 6.14 24.25 -2.57
N LEU A 382 7.41 24.55 -2.71
CA LEU A 382 8.43 23.57 -3.06
C LEU A 382 8.95 22.91 -1.79
N TRP A 383 8.75 21.62 -1.64
CA TRP A 383 9.35 20.80 -0.60
C TRP A 383 10.59 20.09 -1.13
N GLN A 384 11.70 20.14 -0.39
CA GLN A 384 12.94 19.45 -0.77
C GLN A 384 13.74 19.00 0.44
N ALA A 385 14.49 17.88 0.26
CA ALA A 385 15.44 17.34 1.21
C ALA A 385 16.65 16.79 0.49
N THR A 386 17.84 16.91 1.10
CA THR A 386 19.09 16.37 0.57
C THR A 386 19.62 15.29 1.51
N ASN A 387 20.01 14.15 0.95
CA ASN A 387 20.79 13.12 1.64
C ASN A 387 22.16 13.02 0.97
N PRO A 388 23.26 13.45 1.64
CA PRO A 388 24.60 13.46 1.04
C PRO A 388 25.24 12.07 0.97
N ASP A 389 24.68 11.07 1.67
CA ASP A 389 25.33 9.77 1.86
C ASP A 389 24.66 8.64 1.08
N ALA A 390 23.36 8.74 0.78
CA ALA A 390 22.60 7.69 0.10
C ALA A 390 21.36 8.27 -0.63
N ARG A 391 20.86 7.54 -1.63
CA ARG A 391 19.57 7.82 -2.28
C ARG A 391 18.41 7.24 -1.43
N ASP A 392 18.40 7.58 -0.16
CA ASP A 392 17.49 7.06 0.86
C ASP A 392 16.86 8.22 1.63
N PHE A 393 15.58 8.47 1.37
CA PHE A 393 14.80 9.56 1.97
C PHE A 393 13.79 9.07 3.01
N ARG A 394 13.91 7.81 3.45
CA ARG A 394 13.06 7.29 4.51
C ARG A 394 13.21 8.14 5.77
N LEU A 395 12.10 8.31 6.49
CA LEU A 395 12.08 9.10 7.73
C LEU A 395 13.10 8.58 8.76
N ASP A 396 13.30 7.26 8.79
CA ASP A 396 14.27 6.59 9.68
C ASP A 396 15.73 6.85 9.26
N SER A 397 15.96 7.23 8.01
CA SER A 397 17.29 7.51 7.46
C SER A 397 17.71 8.97 7.64
N ILE A 398 16.84 9.91 7.26
CA ILE A 398 17.17 11.34 7.24
C ILE A 398 16.39 12.19 8.23
N GLY A 399 15.44 11.59 8.98
CA GLY A 399 14.54 12.35 9.86
C GLY A 399 13.60 13.28 9.07
N PRO A 400 12.99 14.28 9.72
CA PRO A 400 12.10 15.26 9.09
C PRO A 400 12.88 16.34 8.34
N ALA A 401 13.66 15.93 7.32
CA ALA A 401 14.61 16.80 6.62
C ALA A 401 13.99 17.67 5.52
N PHE A 402 12.75 17.38 5.08
CA PHE A 402 12.09 18.17 4.06
C PHE A 402 11.79 19.57 4.56
N LYS A 403 12.25 20.58 3.80
CA LYS A 403 12.00 22.02 4.04
C LYS A 403 11.19 22.58 2.90
N SER A 404 10.29 23.51 3.22
CA SER A 404 9.45 24.16 2.22
C SER A 404 9.88 25.58 1.91
N THR A 405 9.74 25.96 0.65
CA THR A 405 9.91 27.33 0.16
C THR A 405 8.66 27.75 -0.62
N PRO A 406 8.05 28.91 -0.30
CA PRO A 406 6.91 29.41 -1.06
C PRO A 406 7.29 29.72 -2.51
N LEU A 407 6.42 29.32 -3.44
CA LEU A 407 6.56 29.66 -4.86
C LEU A 407 5.53 30.73 -5.25
N GLN A 408 5.98 31.67 -6.08
CA GLN A 408 5.12 32.68 -6.71
C GLN A 408 4.75 32.23 -8.13
N PRO A 409 3.56 32.59 -8.64
CA PRO A 409 3.20 32.29 -10.01
C PRO A 409 4.09 33.07 -10.99
N MET A 410 4.63 32.36 -11.98
CA MET A 410 5.32 33.01 -13.10
C MET A 410 4.32 33.64 -14.09
N LYS A 411 3.20 32.95 -14.31
CA LYS A 411 2.00 33.39 -15.05
C LYS A 411 0.82 32.78 -14.31
N GLN A 412 -0.39 33.23 -14.63
CA GLN A 412 -1.60 32.68 -14.06
C GLN A 412 -1.61 31.14 -14.18
N GLY A 413 -1.77 30.44 -13.06
CA GLY A 413 -1.82 28.98 -12.98
C GLY A 413 -0.52 28.22 -13.22
N ARG A 414 0.65 28.92 -13.43
CA ARG A 414 1.94 28.25 -13.64
C ARG A 414 2.95 28.59 -12.55
N TYR A 415 3.55 27.55 -11.96
CA TYR A 415 4.58 27.63 -10.92
C TYR A 415 5.80 26.81 -11.33
N VAL A 416 6.99 27.28 -10.96
CA VAL A 416 8.26 26.61 -11.24
C VAL A 416 9.09 26.55 -9.96
N GLY A 417 9.46 25.37 -9.56
CA GLY A 417 10.44 25.10 -8.52
C GLY A 417 11.70 24.48 -9.14
N ARG A 418 12.83 24.65 -8.51
CA ARG A 418 14.07 24.01 -8.92
C ARG A 418 14.76 23.40 -7.72
N LEU A 419 15.11 22.13 -7.84
CA LEU A 419 15.97 21.44 -6.90
C LEU A 419 17.42 21.74 -7.25
N ASP A 420 18.21 22.07 -6.25
CA ASP A 420 19.65 22.22 -6.43
C ASP A 420 20.29 20.82 -6.45
N GLU A 421 21.08 20.55 -7.47
CA GLU A 421 21.89 19.34 -7.52
C GLU A 421 22.97 19.44 -6.41
N PRO A 422 23.03 18.48 -5.48
CA PRO A 422 23.96 18.57 -4.37
C PRO A 422 25.39 18.24 -4.84
N GLU A 423 26.42 18.80 -4.16
CA GLU A 423 27.81 18.43 -4.41
C GLU A 423 28.08 16.92 -4.17
N LYS A 424 27.31 16.30 -3.29
CA LYS A 424 27.39 14.88 -2.95
C LYS A 424 26.00 14.35 -2.60
N GLY A 425 25.69 13.13 -3.06
CA GLY A 425 24.43 12.45 -2.75
C GLY A 425 23.28 12.88 -3.64
N TRP A 426 22.09 12.98 -3.09
CA TRP A 426 20.85 13.22 -3.83
C TRP A 426 19.97 14.25 -3.13
N THR A 427 19.26 15.06 -3.93
CA THR A 427 18.18 15.93 -3.47
C THR A 427 16.87 15.43 -4.06
N ALA A 428 15.85 15.23 -3.22
CA ALA A 428 14.49 14.92 -3.62
C ALA A 428 13.55 16.08 -3.34
N GLY A 429 12.53 16.27 -4.19
CA GLY A 429 11.53 17.31 -3.94
C GLY A 429 10.32 17.24 -4.84
N PHE A 430 9.27 17.96 -4.43
CA PHE A 430 7.98 18.04 -5.10
C PHE A 430 7.31 19.38 -4.81
N ILE A 431 6.34 19.76 -5.64
CA ILE A 431 5.54 20.98 -5.41
C ILE A 431 4.19 20.56 -4.83
N GLU A 432 3.82 21.21 -3.71
CA GLU A 432 2.52 21.08 -3.06
C GLU A 432 1.66 22.32 -3.39
N LEU A 433 0.42 22.08 -3.82
CA LEU A 433 -0.59 23.10 -4.03
C LEU A 433 -1.73 22.87 -3.03
N THR A 434 -2.13 23.94 -2.35
CA THR A 434 -3.26 23.97 -1.42
C THR A 434 -4.37 24.82 -2.03
N TYR A 435 -5.59 24.29 -2.05
CA TYR A 435 -6.78 24.97 -2.52
C TYR A 435 -7.82 25.07 -1.40
N ALA A 436 -8.72 26.02 -1.51
CA ALA A 436 -9.89 26.05 -0.65
C ALA A 436 -10.77 24.81 -0.91
N GLY A 437 -11.20 24.12 0.15
CA GLY A 437 -12.16 23.03 0.06
C GLY A 437 -13.61 23.53 0.15
N GLU A 438 -14.55 22.60 0.13
CA GLU A 438 -16.00 22.88 0.29
C GLU A 438 -16.39 23.32 1.71
N GLY A 439 -15.55 23.04 2.69
CA GLY A 439 -15.71 23.46 4.08
C GLY A 439 -14.40 24.08 4.60
N GLU A 440 -14.11 23.82 5.86
CA GLU A 440 -12.86 24.28 6.48
C GLU A 440 -11.63 23.44 6.07
N ASN A 441 -11.85 22.28 5.48
CA ASN A 441 -10.81 21.33 5.13
C ASN A 441 -10.23 21.63 3.73
N PRO A 442 -8.91 21.89 3.62
CA PRO A 442 -8.31 22.24 2.34
C PRO A 442 -8.15 21.02 1.43
N LEU A 443 -8.16 21.25 0.12
CA LEU A 443 -7.65 20.30 -0.85
C LEU A 443 -6.14 20.49 -0.97
N LYS A 444 -5.37 19.41 -0.81
CA LYS A 444 -3.92 19.45 -0.96
C LYS A 444 -3.46 18.38 -1.93
N PHE A 445 -2.80 18.83 -2.99
CA PHE A 445 -2.26 17.97 -4.03
C PHE A 445 -0.78 18.24 -4.21
N THR A 446 -0.02 17.24 -4.68
CA THR A 446 1.40 17.40 -5.00
C THR A 446 1.69 16.90 -6.40
N THR A 447 2.81 17.36 -6.96
CA THR A 447 3.42 16.69 -8.10
C THR A 447 3.98 15.33 -7.68
N GLU A 448 4.38 14.51 -8.65
CA GLU A 448 5.35 13.44 -8.42
C GLU A 448 6.65 14.03 -7.89
N VAL A 449 7.48 13.15 -7.31
CA VAL A 449 8.79 13.53 -6.75
C VAL A 449 9.86 13.50 -7.83
N ASN A 450 10.61 14.59 -7.96
CA ASN A 450 11.86 14.62 -8.71
C ASN A 450 13.03 14.33 -7.78
N VAL A 451 14.01 13.54 -8.25
CA VAL A 451 15.25 13.25 -7.52
C VAL A 451 16.43 13.59 -8.42
N VAL A 452 17.36 14.37 -7.90
CA VAL A 452 18.57 14.77 -8.63
C VAL A 452 19.83 14.47 -7.82
N PRO A 453 20.89 13.93 -8.44
CA PRO A 453 20.89 13.42 -9.81
C PRO A 453 19.92 12.23 -9.99
N ARG A 454 19.57 11.92 -11.24
CA ARG A 454 18.63 10.81 -11.53
C ARG A 454 19.28 9.42 -11.47
N ASP A 455 20.58 9.38 -11.34
CA ASP A 455 21.34 8.15 -11.30
C ASP A 455 20.93 7.27 -10.12
N LEU A 456 20.82 5.98 -10.39
CA LEU A 456 20.59 4.97 -9.37
C LEU A 456 21.93 4.41 -8.92
N PRO A 457 22.20 4.34 -7.62
CA PRO A 457 23.51 3.89 -7.12
C PRO A 457 23.76 2.39 -7.34
N PHE A 458 22.71 1.58 -7.57
CA PHE A 458 22.83 0.12 -7.69
C PHE A 458 22.01 -0.46 -8.87
N PRO A 459 22.10 0.08 -10.10
CA PRO A 459 21.22 -0.31 -11.22
C PRO A 459 21.39 -1.77 -11.63
N ASP A 460 22.63 -2.29 -11.61
CA ASP A 460 22.94 -3.65 -12.07
C ASP A 460 22.64 -4.73 -11.02
N LYS A 461 22.34 -4.34 -9.79
CA LYS A 461 22.04 -5.25 -8.68
C LYS A 461 20.53 -5.40 -8.41
N ALA A 462 19.70 -4.71 -9.18
CA ALA A 462 18.26 -4.76 -9.00
C ALA A 462 17.73 -6.20 -9.18
N GLY A 463 17.25 -6.77 -8.09
CA GLY A 463 16.72 -8.14 -8.05
C GLY A 463 17.73 -9.27 -7.96
N ASP A 464 19.04 -9.00 -7.89
CA ASP A 464 20.10 -10.00 -7.68
C ASP A 464 20.63 -9.97 -6.23
N GLY A 465 19.97 -9.21 -5.34
CA GLY A 465 20.40 -9.08 -3.97
C GLY A 465 20.45 -10.42 -3.26
N GLU A 466 21.66 -10.83 -2.91
CA GLU A 466 21.85 -11.95 -2.01
C GLU A 466 21.17 -11.62 -0.68
N THR A 467 20.32 -12.50 -0.22
CA THR A 467 19.71 -12.37 1.10
C THR A 467 20.65 -12.97 2.13
N TRP A 468 21.00 -12.19 3.13
CA TRP A 468 21.75 -12.66 4.29
C TRP A 468 20.85 -12.68 5.51
N VAL A 469 20.99 -13.71 6.31
CA VAL A 469 20.39 -13.76 7.65
C VAL A 469 21.43 -13.34 8.65
N THR A 470 21.09 -12.36 9.47
CA THR A 470 21.91 -11.91 10.58
C THR A 470 21.17 -12.19 11.87
N VAL A 471 21.79 -12.96 12.77
CA VAL A 471 21.30 -13.15 14.13
C VAL A 471 22.27 -12.54 15.11
N ALA A 472 21.79 -11.56 15.88
CA ALA A 472 22.55 -10.97 16.98
C ALA A 472 22.00 -11.45 18.32
N CYS A 473 22.86 -11.81 19.25
CA CYS A 473 22.47 -12.18 20.61
C CYS A 473 23.56 -11.82 21.63
N GLU A 474 23.18 -11.82 22.90
CA GLU A 474 24.09 -11.65 24.02
C GLU A 474 24.10 -12.91 24.87
N VAL A 475 25.26 -13.34 25.30
CA VAL A 475 25.45 -14.45 26.22
C VAL A 475 25.83 -13.96 27.62
N PRO A 476 25.49 -14.71 28.68
CA PRO A 476 25.67 -14.24 30.06
C PRO A 476 27.14 -14.05 30.48
N ASP A 477 28.07 -14.84 29.93
CA ASP A 477 29.50 -14.77 30.27
C ASP A 477 30.40 -15.32 29.15
N GLU A 478 31.70 -15.22 29.30
CA GLU A 478 32.69 -15.70 28.34
C GLU A 478 32.65 -17.22 28.11
N ARG A 479 32.38 -17.99 29.17
CA ARG A 479 32.29 -19.45 29.05
C ARG A 479 31.08 -19.88 28.19
N ALA A 480 29.94 -19.23 28.39
CA ALA A 480 28.79 -19.42 27.56
C ALA A 480 29.07 -19.02 26.10
N ALA A 481 29.86 -17.95 25.91
CA ALA A 481 30.31 -17.50 24.62
C ALA A 481 31.16 -18.53 23.88
N ASP A 482 32.14 -19.14 24.57
CA ASP A 482 33.01 -20.17 23.98
C ASP A 482 32.24 -21.45 23.66
N GLN A 483 31.30 -21.85 24.54
CA GLN A 483 30.40 -22.96 24.30
C GLN A 483 29.51 -22.71 23.06
N LEU A 484 28.95 -21.50 22.94
CA LEU A 484 28.14 -21.14 21.79
C LEU A 484 28.95 -21.13 20.48
N ALA A 485 30.17 -20.61 20.51
CA ALA A 485 31.09 -20.62 19.37
C ALA A 485 31.40 -22.04 18.90
N ALA A 486 31.67 -22.95 19.84
CA ALA A 486 31.97 -24.35 19.54
C ALA A 486 30.76 -25.11 18.95
N MET A 487 29.53 -24.74 19.33
CA MET A 487 28.29 -25.36 18.86
C MET A 487 27.79 -24.79 17.52
N ALA A 488 28.08 -23.54 17.23
CA ALA A 488 27.49 -22.83 16.08
C ALA A 488 27.93 -23.39 14.73
N TRP A 489 29.20 -23.77 14.58
CA TRP A 489 29.73 -24.36 13.35
C TRP A 489 29.14 -25.75 13.03
N PRO A 490 29.16 -26.72 13.94
CA PRO A 490 28.50 -28.01 13.74
C PRO A 490 27.01 -27.87 13.45
N LEU A 491 26.35 -26.90 14.10
CA LEU A 491 24.94 -26.63 13.90
C LEU A 491 24.67 -26.10 12.48
N ALA A 492 25.50 -25.16 12.00
CA ALA A 492 25.40 -24.65 10.64
C ALA A 492 25.68 -25.75 9.60
N ASP A 493 26.71 -26.57 9.80
CA ASP A 493 27.07 -27.69 8.91
C ASP A 493 25.99 -28.78 8.86
N SER A 494 25.21 -28.94 9.92
CA SER A 494 24.13 -29.94 9.98
C SER A 494 22.86 -29.50 9.24
N ARG A 495 22.80 -28.27 8.74
CA ARG A 495 21.61 -27.68 8.13
C ARG A 495 21.86 -27.38 6.65
N PRO A 496 21.22 -28.11 5.74
CA PRO A 496 21.45 -27.93 4.29
C PRO A 496 21.02 -26.56 3.75
N GLY A 497 20.20 -25.80 4.51
CA GLY A 497 19.74 -24.45 4.14
C GLY A 497 20.68 -23.33 4.54
N ILE A 498 21.86 -23.61 5.16
CA ILE A 498 22.81 -22.61 5.61
C ILE A 498 24.09 -22.69 4.77
N SER A 499 24.37 -21.67 3.98
CA SER A 499 25.64 -21.51 3.28
C SER A 499 26.38 -20.25 3.72
N GLU A 500 27.68 -20.19 3.44
CA GLU A 500 28.53 -19.04 3.75
C GLU A 500 28.42 -18.54 5.21
N PHE A 501 28.31 -19.47 6.16
CA PHE A 501 28.20 -19.15 7.58
C PHE A 501 29.44 -18.41 8.09
N SER A 502 29.22 -17.35 8.85
CA SER A 502 30.25 -16.63 9.57
C SER A 502 29.77 -16.16 10.94
N MET A 503 30.70 -16.07 11.89
CA MET A 503 30.43 -15.69 13.25
C MET A 503 31.38 -14.59 13.72
N HIS A 504 30.85 -13.62 14.45
CA HIS A 504 31.61 -12.50 14.96
C HIS A 504 31.28 -12.27 16.44
N ARG A 505 32.26 -11.85 17.23
CA ARG A 505 32.13 -11.66 18.67
C ARG A 505 32.64 -10.29 19.11
N ASN A 506 31.96 -9.68 20.10
CA ASN A 506 32.45 -8.52 20.85
C ASN A 506 32.02 -8.67 22.31
N GLY A 507 32.96 -9.11 23.18
CA GLY A 507 32.61 -9.45 24.56
C GLY A 507 31.52 -10.51 24.63
N PRO A 508 30.42 -10.28 25.36
CA PRO A 508 29.29 -11.21 25.43
C PRO A 508 28.40 -11.18 24.17
N GLY A 509 28.62 -10.25 23.26
CA GLY A 509 27.81 -10.11 22.06
C GLY A 509 28.28 -11.00 20.93
N PHE A 510 27.35 -11.71 20.28
CA PHE A 510 27.56 -12.51 19.08
C PHE A 510 26.72 -12.00 17.92
N VAL A 511 27.30 -12.11 16.73
CA VAL A 511 26.56 -11.92 15.47
C VAL A 511 26.89 -13.07 14.53
N PHE A 512 25.86 -13.74 14.07
CA PHE A 512 25.93 -14.81 13.08
C PHE A 512 25.42 -14.30 11.77
N HIS A 513 26.13 -14.60 10.68
CA HIS A 513 25.70 -14.28 9.31
C HIS A 513 25.75 -15.55 8.48
N TRP A 514 24.72 -15.77 7.67
CA TRP A 514 24.75 -16.84 6.67
C TRP A 514 23.87 -16.48 5.48
N LYS A 515 24.15 -17.14 4.38
CA LYS A 515 23.32 -17.13 3.19
C LYS A 515 22.32 -18.28 3.29
N PRO A 516 21.02 -18.04 3.30
CA PRO A 516 20.04 -19.10 3.21
C PRO A 516 20.09 -19.70 1.81
N ASP A 517 20.25 -21.02 1.71
CA ASP A 517 20.02 -21.75 0.47
C ASP A 517 18.54 -21.74 0.10
N LEU A 518 18.27 -22.01 -1.19
CA LEU A 518 16.95 -21.88 -1.81
C LEU A 518 15.90 -22.81 -1.19
N GLY A 519 15.32 -22.48 -0.02
CA GLY A 519 14.20 -23.25 0.50
C GLY A 519 13.74 -23.01 1.92
N GLU A 520 14.63 -22.70 2.88
CA GLU A 520 14.24 -22.82 4.29
C GLU A 520 14.75 -21.66 5.14
N LEU A 521 13.87 -20.72 5.45
CA LEU A 521 14.04 -19.74 6.53
C LEU A 521 13.62 -20.30 7.90
N ASP A 522 13.00 -21.48 7.92
CA ASP A 522 12.70 -22.23 9.14
C ASP A 522 13.94 -22.50 9.98
N ASP A 523 15.12 -22.53 9.35
CA ASP A 523 16.40 -22.68 10.02
C ASP A 523 16.81 -21.45 10.86
N ALA A 524 16.42 -20.24 10.47
CA ALA A 524 16.69 -19.04 11.27
C ALA A 524 15.86 -19.04 12.57
N VAL A 525 14.58 -19.40 12.46
CA VAL A 525 13.68 -19.53 13.63
C VAL A 525 14.13 -20.70 14.51
N GLY A 526 14.56 -21.79 13.90
CA GLY A 526 15.13 -22.93 14.61
C GLY A 526 16.39 -22.55 15.38
N LEU A 527 17.30 -21.76 14.77
CA LEU A 527 18.50 -21.27 15.43
C LEU A 527 18.17 -20.32 16.57
N MET A 528 17.22 -19.39 16.40
CA MET A 528 16.76 -18.52 17.50
C MET A 528 16.32 -19.31 18.71
N ARG A 529 15.46 -20.31 18.53
CA ARG A 529 14.97 -21.17 19.63
C ARG A 529 16.10 -21.90 20.34
N ILE A 530 17.09 -22.37 19.58
CA ILE A 530 18.29 -23.01 20.16
C ILE A 530 19.11 -22.00 20.97
N LEU A 531 19.35 -20.80 20.44
CA LEU A 531 20.07 -19.74 21.13
C LEU A 531 19.38 -19.32 22.43
N GLU A 532 18.05 -19.15 22.40
CA GLU A 532 17.24 -18.86 23.59
C GLU A 532 17.30 -19.99 24.62
N GLN A 533 17.24 -21.26 24.19
CA GLN A 533 17.39 -22.42 25.06
C GLN A 533 18.78 -22.51 25.70
N GLN A 534 19.81 -21.99 25.05
CA GLN A 534 21.16 -21.90 25.57
C GLN A 534 21.39 -20.66 26.48
N GLY A 535 20.30 -19.92 26.79
CA GLY A 535 20.36 -18.78 27.70
C GLY A 535 20.80 -17.48 27.06
N CYS A 536 20.86 -17.39 25.73
CA CYS A 536 21.10 -16.14 25.00
C CYS A 536 19.97 -15.14 25.26
N LYS A 537 20.35 -13.89 25.46
CA LYS A 537 19.42 -12.77 25.66
C LYS A 537 19.44 -11.85 24.45
N ASN A 538 18.39 -11.03 24.32
CA ASN A 538 18.28 -10.01 23.25
C ASN A 538 18.50 -10.60 21.85
N VAL A 539 17.97 -11.79 21.59
CA VAL A 539 18.11 -12.44 20.28
C VAL A 539 17.32 -11.64 19.25
N GLN A 540 18.02 -11.08 18.26
CA GLN A 540 17.46 -10.31 17.18
C GLN A 540 17.82 -10.97 15.85
N VAL A 541 16.84 -11.14 14.98
CA VAL A 541 17.04 -11.62 13.60
C VAL A 541 16.80 -10.47 12.65
N GLN A 542 17.75 -10.23 11.78
CA GLN A 542 17.63 -9.29 10.68
C GLN A 542 17.86 -10.02 9.36
N LEU A 543 17.01 -9.73 8.38
CA LEU A 543 17.24 -10.13 7.01
C LEU A 543 17.92 -8.95 6.32
N GLU A 544 19.14 -9.18 5.86
CA GLU A 544 19.90 -8.16 5.15
C GLU A 544 20.05 -8.59 3.70
N SER A 545 19.86 -7.65 2.79
CA SER A 545 20.20 -7.82 1.38
C SER A 545 21.45 -7.01 1.07
N GLY A 546 22.37 -7.61 0.34
CA GLY A 546 23.66 -7.01 0.01
C GLY A 546 24.83 -7.58 0.81
N ASN A 547 26.03 -7.02 0.63
CA ASN A 547 27.26 -7.53 1.26
C ASN A 547 27.22 -7.29 2.79
N ALA A 548 26.76 -8.27 3.57
CA ALA A 548 26.70 -8.20 5.04
C ALA A 548 28.08 -7.91 5.68
N ILE A 549 29.16 -8.24 4.98
CA ILE A 549 30.54 -8.05 5.44
C ILE A 549 30.89 -6.57 5.66
N THR A 550 30.21 -5.63 5.02
CA THR A 550 30.50 -4.19 5.12
C THR A 550 29.78 -3.49 6.28
N ARG A 551 28.85 -4.16 6.97
CA ARG A 551 28.00 -3.57 8.02
C ARG A 551 28.24 -4.10 9.42
N MET A 552 29.39 -4.68 9.70
CA MET A 552 29.70 -5.12 11.05
C MET A 552 29.75 -3.96 12.04
N PRO A 553 29.13 -4.07 13.24
CA PRO A 553 29.28 -3.10 14.29
C PRO A 553 30.76 -2.86 14.61
N LYS A 554 31.15 -1.60 14.83
CA LYS A 554 32.53 -1.26 15.17
C LYS A 554 33.01 -2.08 16.38
N GLY A 555 34.14 -2.78 16.23
CA GLY A 555 34.76 -3.53 17.32
C GLY A 555 34.52 -5.05 17.29
N MET A 556 33.66 -5.57 16.41
CA MET A 556 33.47 -7.01 16.29
C MET A 556 34.66 -7.68 15.59
N LYS A 557 35.08 -8.84 16.07
CA LYS A 557 36.13 -9.67 15.49
C LYS A 557 35.52 -10.94 14.93
N ARG A 558 35.90 -11.30 13.70
CA ARG A 558 35.51 -12.56 13.07
C ARG A 558 36.17 -13.72 13.83
N ILE A 559 35.38 -14.70 14.23
CA ILE A 559 35.86 -15.96 14.79
C ILE A 559 36.10 -16.90 13.61
N ARG A 560 37.32 -17.46 13.52
CA ARG A 560 37.63 -18.47 12.52
C ARG A 560 37.24 -19.84 13.04
N ARG A 561 36.92 -20.77 12.12
CA ARG A 561 36.49 -22.12 12.46
C ARG A 561 37.55 -22.87 13.29
N ASP A 562 38.81 -22.74 12.92
CA ASP A 562 39.96 -23.31 13.65
C ASP A 562 40.13 -22.79 15.07
N GLN A 563 39.66 -21.57 15.35
CA GLN A 563 39.65 -20.99 16.70
C GLN A 563 38.48 -21.45 17.58
N ALA A 564 37.39 -21.86 16.99
CA ALA A 564 36.20 -22.36 17.67
C ALA A 564 36.34 -23.84 18.09
N GLU A 565 37.13 -24.63 17.34
CA GLU A 565 37.37 -26.05 17.60
C GLU A 565 38.48 -26.30 18.63
N SER A 566 39.23 -25.28 19.04
CA SER A 566 40.37 -25.37 19.96
C SER A 566 40.09 -24.88 21.40
N GLY A 567 38.88 -24.46 21.73
CA GLY A 567 38.40 -24.07 23.06
C GLY A 567 37.38 -25.10 23.56
#